data_9f8fac100a0318a26f648beaad340b21
#
_entry.id   9f8fac100a0318a26f648beaad340b21
#
_cell.length_a   1.000
_cell.length_b   1.000
_cell.length_c   1.000
_cell.angle_alpha   90.00
_cell.angle_beta   90.00
_cell.angle_gamma   90.00
#
_symmetry.space_group_name_H-M   'P 1'
#
loop_
_entity.id
_entity.type
_entity.pdbx_description
1 polymer ?
#
loop_
_entity_poly.entity_id
_entity_poly.type
_entity_poly.pdbx_seq_one_letter_code
_entity_poly.pdbx_strand_id
1 'polypeptide(L)'
;MKRREFLGLLGGTAAAWPLGVRAQQAKKIPRIGWIILGWRAGGVTDVFSYYDSFRAGLNALGYVEGNNINLVARSAEGVPERLSSLIDELVREDVSVIVSPGPAIRVVREKIKSIPVIFAFSGDPVAAGFVDTLSHGKENLTGLSYMAVELNGKRLDLMKELVPTVSRVTLLTNPIHPGEHLEVEESQRVATALGISLQYLQVRTPAEFDTAFRAMSESKTQGIVAVPDNLIMLERARLAEFAKDKSIPVIS
;
A
#
# COMPACT_ATOMS: atom_id res chain seq x y z
N MET A 1 62.33 -41.96 30.90
CA MET A 1 60.95 -41.46 30.94
C MET A 1 60.03 -42.61 30.95
N LYS A 2 59.24 -42.80 32.04
CA LYS A 2 58.38 -43.95 32.22
C LYS A 2 57.04 -43.69 31.55
N ARG A 3 56.52 -44.65 30.81
CA ARG A 3 55.22 -44.59 30.05
C ARG A 3 54.05 -44.00 30.85
N ARG A 4 54.11 -44.02 32.16
CA ARG A 4 53.06 -43.50 33.07
C ARG A 4 53.03 -41.97 33.15
N GLU A 5 54.15 -41.30 32.93
CA GLU A 5 54.21 -39.83 32.98
C GLU A 5 53.66 -39.15 31.69
N PHE A 6 53.74 -39.88 30.57
CA PHE A 6 53.22 -39.40 29.29
C PHE A 6 51.69 -39.48 29.23
N LEU A 7 51.07 -40.46 29.91
CA LEU A 7 49.62 -40.59 29.97
C LEU A 7 48.96 -39.61 30.92
N GLY A 8 49.71 -39.09 31.94
CA GLY A 8 49.22 -38.03 32.83
C GLY A 8 49.14 -36.64 32.18
N LEU A 9 49.98 -36.37 31.16
CA LEU A 9 49.97 -35.11 30.42
C LEU A 9 48.87 -35.05 29.33
N LEU A 10 48.41 -36.19 28.82
CA LEU A 10 47.32 -36.24 27.84
C LEU A 10 45.93 -36.17 28.48
N GLY A 11 45.79 -36.50 29.77
CA GLY A 11 44.49 -36.45 30.49
C GLY A 11 44.14 -35.02 30.97
N GLY A 12 45.09 -34.10 31.07
CA GLY A 12 44.85 -32.73 31.53
C GLY A 12 44.38 -31.73 30.46
N THR A 13 44.58 -32.06 29.18
CA THR A 13 44.20 -31.15 28.09
C THR A 13 42.81 -31.42 27.52
N ALA A 14 42.16 -32.52 27.89
CA ALA A 14 40.80 -32.79 27.44
C ALA A 14 39.70 -32.13 28.28
N ALA A 15 40.05 -31.54 29.44
CA ALA A 15 39.07 -30.86 30.30
C ALA A 15 38.95 -29.35 30.05
N ALA A 16 39.76 -28.79 29.13
CA ALA A 16 39.70 -27.39 28.74
C ALA A 16 39.18 -27.22 27.31
N TRP A 17 38.20 -28.08 26.88
CA TRP A 17 37.36 -27.68 25.78
C TRP A 17 36.64 -26.41 26.28
N PRO A 18 36.86 -25.25 25.68
CA PRO A 18 35.98 -24.14 25.96
C PRO A 18 34.59 -24.69 25.62
N LEU A 19 33.75 -24.88 26.62
CA LEU A 19 32.34 -24.77 26.43
C LEU A 19 32.17 -23.45 25.71
N GLY A 20 32.23 -23.51 24.40
CA GLY A 20 31.83 -22.39 23.56
C GLY A 20 30.44 -22.07 24.05
N VAL A 21 30.43 -21.15 25.01
CA VAL A 21 29.28 -20.34 25.26
C VAL A 21 28.98 -19.79 23.86
N ARG A 22 28.17 -20.48 23.12
CA ARG A 22 27.35 -19.83 22.12
C ARG A 22 26.63 -18.80 22.96
N ALA A 23 27.28 -17.65 23.15
CA ALA A 23 26.59 -16.44 23.46
C ALA A 23 25.48 -16.44 22.40
N GLN A 24 24.28 -16.80 22.80
CA GLN A 24 23.09 -16.58 22.03
C GLN A 24 23.16 -15.07 21.83
N GLN A 25 23.74 -14.67 20.68
CA GLN A 25 23.57 -13.30 20.21
C GLN A 25 22.07 -13.11 20.33
N ALA A 26 21.68 -12.28 21.29
CA ALA A 26 20.27 -11.98 21.53
C ALA A 26 19.67 -11.74 20.15
N LYS A 27 18.83 -12.67 19.70
CA LYS A 27 18.35 -12.71 18.31
C LYS A 27 17.72 -11.34 18.08
N LYS A 28 18.41 -10.48 17.34
CA LYS A 28 17.97 -9.11 17.09
C LYS A 28 16.55 -9.19 16.57
N ILE A 29 15.59 -8.66 17.32
CA ILE A 29 14.19 -8.66 16.89
C ILE A 29 14.11 -7.85 15.60
N PRO A 30 13.69 -8.45 14.48
CA PRO A 30 13.62 -7.74 13.20
C PRO A 30 12.66 -6.57 13.28
N ARG A 31 13.03 -5.47 12.64
CA ARG A 31 12.20 -4.28 12.53
C ARG A 31 11.57 -4.24 11.16
N ILE A 32 10.26 -4.05 11.11
CA ILE A 32 9.48 -3.92 9.88
C ILE A 32 9.08 -2.46 9.76
N GLY A 33 9.59 -1.79 8.73
CA GLY A 33 9.20 -0.44 8.38
C GLY A 33 7.86 -0.44 7.65
N TRP A 34 6.93 0.42 8.07
CA TRP A 34 5.71 0.70 7.35
C TRP A 34 5.72 2.16 6.93
N ILE A 35 5.54 2.43 5.64
CA ILE A 35 5.47 3.80 5.14
C ILE A 35 4.31 3.99 4.16
N ILE A 36 3.52 5.01 4.41
CA ILE A 36 2.35 5.35 3.61
C ILE A 36 2.31 6.86 3.36
N LEU A 37 1.79 7.28 2.20
CA LEU A 37 1.47 8.69 1.98
C LEU A 37 0.43 9.15 3.01
N GLY A 38 -0.62 8.36 3.22
CA GLY A 38 -1.63 8.47 4.26
C GLY A 38 -2.25 9.86 4.38
N TRP A 39 -3.49 9.92 4.82
CA TRP A 39 -4.17 11.16 5.14
C TRP A 39 -4.66 11.07 6.57
N ARG A 40 -4.65 12.17 7.31
CA ARG A 40 -5.36 12.27 8.60
C ARG A 40 -6.74 12.84 8.33
N ALA A 41 -7.77 12.04 8.48
CA ALA A 41 -9.10 12.56 8.70
C ALA A 41 -9.22 12.91 10.19
N GLY A 42 -9.39 14.16 10.50
CA GLY A 42 -9.85 14.76 11.75
C GLY A 42 -10.02 13.91 13.03
N GLY A 43 -9.03 13.08 13.38
CA GLY A 43 -9.03 12.28 14.60
C GLY A 43 -9.89 11.01 14.59
N VAL A 44 -10.56 10.69 13.50
CA VAL A 44 -11.24 9.40 13.35
C VAL A 44 -10.22 8.36 12.91
N THR A 45 -9.86 7.48 13.82
CA THR A 45 -9.16 6.24 13.48
C THR A 45 -10.05 5.45 12.53
N ASP A 46 -9.65 5.35 11.28
CA ASP A 46 -10.36 4.54 10.31
C ASP A 46 -10.37 3.09 10.80
N VAL A 47 -11.56 2.54 11.04
CA VAL A 47 -11.78 1.17 11.54
C VAL A 47 -11.18 0.12 10.60
N PHE A 48 -10.80 0.52 9.38
CA PHE A 48 -10.13 -0.28 8.36
C PHE A 48 -8.74 0.29 8.01
N SER A 49 -7.97 0.70 8.98
CA SER A 49 -6.58 1.04 8.74
C SER A 49 -5.86 -0.15 8.11
N TYR A 50 -5.30 0.03 6.92
CA TYR A 50 -4.44 -0.99 6.29
C TYR A 50 -3.34 -1.46 7.23
N TYR A 51 -2.87 -0.57 8.09
CA TYR A 51 -1.86 -0.88 9.11
C TYR A 51 -2.39 -1.82 10.18
N ASP A 52 -3.61 -1.62 10.67
CA ASP A 52 -4.22 -2.50 11.67
C ASP A 52 -4.53 -3.88 11.09
N SER A 53 -5.00 -3.93 9.85
CA SER A 53 -5.19 -5.20 9.13
C SER A 53 -3.87 -5.95 8.92
N PHE A 54 -2.80 -5.23 8.58
CA PHE A 54 -1.45 -5.79 8.46
C PHE A 54 -0.96 -6.36 9.81
N ARG A 55 -1.11 -5.60 10.90
CA ARG A 55 -0.78 -6.08 12.26
C ARG A 55 -1.58 -7.31 12.66
N ALA A 56 -2.89 -7.31 12.39
CA ALA A 56 -3.75 -8.46 12.66
C ALA A 56 -3.30 -9.69 11.88
N GLY A 57 -2.94 -9.53 10.59
CA GLY A 57 -2.39 -10.60 9.76
C GLY A 57 -1.07 -11.16 10.29
N LEU A 58 -0.15 -10.29 10.72
CA LEU A 58 1.10 -10.70 11.35
C LEU A 58 0.85 -11.47 12.64
N ASN A 59 -0.06 -11.00 13.50
CA ASN A 59 -0.43 -11.69 14.73
C ASN A 59 -1.02 -13.08 14.47
N ALA A 60 -1.88 -13.22 13.46
CA ALA A 60 -2.46 -14.51 13.07
C ALA A 60 -1.39 -15.52 12.61
N LEU A 61 -0.26 -15.03 12.10
CA LEU A 61 0.90 -15.82 11.70
C LEU A 61 1.92 -16.03 12.84
N GLY A 62 1.64 -15.58 14.06
CA GLY A 62 2.50 -15.73 15.23
C GLY A 62 3.58 -14.65 15.35
N TYR A 63 3.54 -13.60 14.55
CA TYR A 63 4.42 -12.44 14.69
C TYR A 63 3.80 -11.43 15.65
N VAL A 64 4.42 -11.28 16.83
CA VAL A 64 3.91 -10.45 17.93
C VAL A 64 4.85 -9.28 18.17
N GLU A 65 4.32 -8.06 18.04
CA GLU A 65 5.06 -6.83 18.26
C GLU A 65 5.64 -6.77 19.68
N GLY A 66 6.92 -6.38 19.80
CA GLY A 66 7.67 -6.35 21.06
C GLY A 66 8.21 -7.71 21.53
N ASN A 67 7.81 -8.82 20.90
CA ASN A 67 8.29 -10.17 21.24
C ASN A 67 9.23 -10.73 20.17
N ASN A 68 8.77 -10.86 18.93
CA ASN A 68 9.55 -11.44 17.84
C ASN A 68 9.63 -10.55 16.58
N ILE A 69 8.90 -9.43 16.55
CA ILE A 69 9.01 -8.33 15.58
C ILE A 69 8.86 -6.98 16.28
N ASN A 70 9.37 -5.91 15.67
CA ASN A 70 9.05 -4.52 15.99
C ASN A 70 8.53 -3.82 14.74
N LEU A 71 7.44 -3.06 14.88
CA LEU A 71 6.86 -2.28 13.79
C LEU A 71 7.25 -0.81 13.92
N VAL A 72 7.77 -0.24 12.83
CA VAL A 72 8.17 1.18 12.75
C VAL A 72 7.32 1.84 11.67
N ALA A 73 6.23 2.49 12.08
CA ALA A 73 5.30 3.11 11.14
C ALA A 73 5.62 4.59 10.91
N ARG A 74 5.51 5.01 9.65
CA ARG A 74 5.64 6.42 9.21
C ARG A 74 4.50 6.77 8.26
N SER A 75 3.93 7.94 8.44
CA SER A 75 2.92 8.51 7.54
C SER A 75 3.34 9.91 7.11
N ALA A 76 3.26 10.18 5.81
CA ALA A 76 3.50 11.50 5.25
C ALA A 76 2.32 12.45 5.44
N GLU A 77 1.19 11.96 5.97
CA GLU A 77 -0.01 12.77 6.27
C GLU A 77 -0.52 13.54 5.04
N GLY A 78 -0.44 12.89 3.86
CA GLY A 78 -0.87 13.46 2.59
C GLY A 78 0.12 14.45 1.96
N VAL A 79 1.31 14.63 2.53
CA VAL A 79 2.35 15.54 2.03
C VAL A 79 3.47 14.73 1.38
N PRO A 80 3.49 14.57 0.03
CA PRO A 80 4.45 13.71 -0.66
C PRO A 80 5.92 14.07 -0.38
N GLU A 81 6.21 15.35 -0.18
CA GLU A 81 7.55 15.88 0.06
C GLU A 81 8.18 15.31 1.35
N ARG A 82 7.35 14.89 2.32
CA ARG A 82 7.81 14.27 3.58
C ARG A 82 8.29 12.85 3.40
N LEU A 83 7.89 12.15 2.33
CA LEU A 83 8.23 10.74 2.13
C LEU A 83 9.74 10.51 2.14
N SER A 84 10.51 11.37 1.49
CA SER A 84 11.96 11.23 1.41
C SER A 84 12.64 11.21 2.79
N SER A 85 12.30 12.15 3.67
CA SER A 85 12.85 12.23 5.02
C SER A 85 12.39 11.06 5.92
N LEU A 86 11.13 10.65 5.78
CA LEU A 86 10.58 9.52 6.54
C LEU A 86 11.21 8.18 6.14
N ILE A 87 11.57 8.01 4.86
CA ILE A 87 12.33 6.84 4.40
C ILE A 87 13.74 6.84 5.05
N ASP A 88 14.41 8.00 5.11
CA ASP A 88 15.73 8.12 5.77
C ASP A 88 15.64 7.79 7.27
N GLU A 89 14.52 8.10 7.92
CA GLU A 89 14.28 7.67 9.30
C GLU A 89 14.17 6.15 9.42
N LEU A 90 13.43 5.48 8.54
CA LEU A 90 13.32 4.03 8.54
C LEU A 90 14.68 3.36 8.33
N VAL A 91 15.52 3.90 7.44
CA VAL A 91 16.88 3.41 7.22
C VAL A 91 17.73 3.56 8.50
N ARG A 92 17.66 4.70 9.19
CA ARG A 92 18.37 4.94 10.46
C ARG A 92 17.90 4.02 11.59
N GLU A 93 16.61 3.63 11.56
CA GLU A 93 16.05 2.64 12.50
C GLU A 93 16.47 1.20 12.19
N ASP A 94 17.30 0.99 11.15
CA ASP A 94 17.82 -0.32 10.75
C ASP A 94 16.69 -1.35 10.53
N VAL A 95 15.69 -0.97 9.74
CA VAL A 95 14.58 -1.87 9.38
C VAL A 95 15.05 -2.97 8.44
N SER A 96 14.57 -4.19 8.66
CA SER A 96 14.94 -5.37 7.89
C SER A 96 14.11 -5.51 6.59
N VAL A 97 12.93 -4.90 6.55
CA VAL A 97 12.02 -4.89 5.41
C VAL A 97 11.15 -3.63 5.47
N ILE A 98 10.76 -3.10 4.33
CA ILE A 98 9.84 -1.97 4.22
C ILE A 98 8.54 -2.44 3.56
N VAL A 99 7.40 -2.14 4.17
CA VAL A 99 6.07 -2.31 3.58
C VAL A 99 5.55 -0.95 3.16
N SER A 100 5.20 -0.81 1.88
CA SER A 100 4.81 0.47 1.30
C SER A 100 3.54 0.33 0.46
N PRO A 101 2.35 0.48 1.07
CA PRO A 101 1.11 0.51 0.31
C PRO A 101 0.86 1.85 -0.39
N GLY A 102 0.20 1.79 -1.55
CA GLY A 102 -0.22 2.96 -2.31
C GLY A 102 0.93 3.74 -2.94
N PRO A 103 0.76 5.07 -3.16
CA PRO A 103 1.67 5.87 -3.98
C PRO A 103 3.06 6.11 -3.38
N ALA A 104 3.26 5.86 -2.07
CA ALA A 104 4.56 6.01 -1.43
C ALA A 104 5.65 5.11 -2.05
N ILE A 105 5.25 3.99 -2.66
CA ILE A 105 6.17 3.04 -3.32
C ILE A 105 7.06 3.69 -4.37
N ARG A 106 6.61 4.74 -5.07
CA ARG A 106 7.44 5.45 -6.06
C ARG A 106 8.71 5.99 -5.43
N VAL A 107 8.57 6.73 -4.32
CA VAL A 107 9.72 7.33 -3.62
C VAL A 107 10.57 6.27 -2.93
N VAL A 108 9.93 5.25 -2.34
CA VAL A 108 10.64 4.12 -1.71
C VAL A 108 11.53 3.41 -2.73
N ARG A 109 11.01 3.08 -3.90
CA ARG A 109 11.76 2.41 -4.98
C ARG A 109 12.96 3.23 -5.45
N GLU A 110 12.82 4.53 -5.55
CA GLU A 110 13.91 5.42 -5.98
C GLU A 110 15.06 5.44 -4.96
N LYS A 111 14.73 5.50 -3.67
CA LYS A 111 15.70 5.65 -2.58
C LYS A 111 16.25 4.33 -2.04
N ILE A 112 15.47 3.26 -2.02
CA ILE A 112 15.82 2.00 -1.37
C ILE A 112 16.21 0.95 -2.40
N LYS A 113 17.47 0.50 -2.36
CA LYS A 113 18.00 -0.51 -3.30
C LYS A 113 18.43 -1.81 -2.63
N SER A 114 18.68 -1.81 -1.32
CA SER A 114 19.25 -2.96 -0.60
C SER A 114 18.28 -3.58 0.41
N ILE A 115 17.36 -2.79 0.98
CA ILE A 115 16.37 -3.29 1.92
C ILE A 115 15.21 -3.91 1.10
N PRO A 116 14.76 -5.14 1.40
CA PRO A 116 13.57 -5.71 0.78
C PRO A 116 12.35 -4.82 0.95
N VAL A 117 11.59 -4.62 -0.13
CA VAL A 117 10.39 -3.79 -0.14
C VAL A 117 9.19 -4.62 -0.58
N ILE A 118 8.13 -4.59 0.21
CA ILE A 118 6.83 -5.19 -0.10
C ILE A 118 5.85 -4.08 -0.40
N PHE A 119 5.31 -4.05 -1.60
CA PHE A 119 4.28 -3.08 -1.98
C PHE A 119 2.88 -3.70 -1.97
N ALA A 120 1.87 -2.86 -1.77
CA ALA A 120 0.48 -3.16 -2.09
C ALA A 120 -0.04 -2.06 -3.01
N PHE A 121 -0.43 -2.42 -4.23
CA PHE A 121 -0.71 -1.48 -5.30
C PHE A 121 -2.03 -1.82 -5.99
N SER A 122 -2.83 -0.83 -6.33
CA SER A 122 -4.11 -1.04 -7.00
C SER A 122 -3.98 -1.15 -8.51
N GLY A 123 -3.02 -0.45 -9.12
CA GLY A 123 -2.79 -0.46 -10.57
C GLY A 123 -1.96 -1.66 -11.05
N ASP A 124 -1.56 -1.61 -12.31
CA ASP A 124 -0.65 -2.59 -12.93
C ASP A 124 0.80 -2.34 -12.50
N PRO A 125 1.43 -3.23 -11.71
CA PRO A 125 2.79 -3.04 -11.23
C PRO A 125 3.85 -3.21 -12.33
N VAL A 126 3.52 -3.92 -13.43
CA VAL A 126 4.41 -4.07 -14.59
C VAL A 126 4.42 -2.76 -15.38
N ALA A 127 3.25 -2.22 -15.72
CA ALA A 127 3.13 -0.94 -16.40
C ALA A 127 3.70 0.23 -15.59
N ALA A 128 3.55 0.18 -14.24
CA ALA A 128 4.20 1.14 -13.33
C ALA A 128 5.71 0.92 -13.19
N GLY A 129 6.26 -0.16 -13.76
CA GLY A 129 7.68 -0.51 -13.74
C GLY A 129 8.20 -0.97 -12.36
N PHE A 130 7.33 -1.41 -11.45
CA PHE A 130 7.72 -1.93 -10.13
C PHE A 130 8.26 -3.34 -10.22
N VAL A 131 7.74 -4.13 -11.13
CA VAL A 131 8.19 -5.50 -11.42
C VAL A 131 8.28 -5.71 -12.92
N ASP A 132 9.04 -6.71 -13.36
CA ASP A 132 9.14 -7.03 -14.79
C ASP A 132 7.99 -7.96 -15.23
N THR A 133 7.50 -8.80 -14.32
CA THR A 133 6.36 -9.70 -14.54
C THR A 133 5.56 -9.85 -13.25
N LEU A 134 4.31 -10.29 -13.35
CA LEU A 134 3.47 -10.56 -12.17
C LEU A 134 3.94 -11.77 -11.35
N SER A 135 4.74 -12.66 -11.94
CA SER A 135 5.23 -13.88 -11.28
C SER A 135 6.53 -13.69 -10.51
N HIS A 136 7.26 -12.63 -10.77
CA HIS A 136 8.56 -12.38 -10.16
C HIS A 136 8.72 -10.92 -9.76
N GLY A 137 9.23 -10.70 -8.55
CA GLY A 137 9.68 -9.38 -8.11
C GLY A 137 10.86 -8.87 -8.96
N LYS A 138 11.16 -7.60 -8.80
CA LYS A 138 12.29 -6.95 -9.46
C LYS A 138 13.25 -6.39 -8.41
N GLU A 139 14.55 -6.72 -8.54
CA GLU A 139 15.57 -6.28 -7.59
C GLU A 139 15.16 -6.63 -6.15
N ASN A 140 14.93 -5.63 -5.31
CA ASN A 140 14.50 -5.77 -3.92
C ASN A 140 12.97 -5.56 -3.72
N LEU A 141 12.18 -5.47 -4.81
CA LEU A 141 10.74 -5.22 -4.76
C LEU A 141 9.94 -6.49 -5.01
N THR A 142 8.94 -6.73 -4.18
CA THR A 142 7.86 -7.70 -4.38
C THR A 142 6.56 -7.15 -3.79
N GLY A 143 5.42 -7.73 -4.11
CA GLY A 143 4.18 -7.22 -3.54
C GLY A 143 2.92 -7.82 -4.10
N LEU A 144 1.81 -7.15 -3.83
CA LEU A 144 0.47 -7.50 -4.25
C LEU A 144 -0.10 -6.41 -5.15
N SER A 145 -0.88 -6.80 -6.16
CA SER A 145 -1.68 -5.90 -6.97
C SER A 145 -3.15 -6.33 -6.95
N TYR A 146 -4.03 -5.34 -6.94
CA TYR A 146 -5.48 -5.54 -7.08
C TYR A 146 -5.93 -5.52 -8.53
N MET A 147 -5.04 -5.22 -9.49
CA MET A 147 -5.34 -5.13 -10.93
C MET A 147 -6.54 -4.23 -11.23
N ALA A 148 -6.63 -3.09 -10.56
CA ALA A 148 -7.82 -2.23 -10.59
C ALA A 148 -8.10 -1.61 -11.97
N VAL A 149 -7.09 -1.51 -12.84
CA VAL A 149 -7.25 -0.99 -14.20
C VAL A 149 -8.30 -1.79 -14.97
N GLU A 150 -8.19 -3.12 -14.95
CA GLU A 150 -9.13 -4.03 -15.63
C GLU A 150 -10.54 -3.97 -15.01
N LEU A 151 -10.62 -3.72 -13.71
CA LEU A 151 -11.88 -3.63 -12.99
C LEU A 151 -12.63 -2.32 -13.28
N ASN A 152 -11.96 -1.26 -13.71
CA ASN A 152 -12.63 0.02 -13.98
C ASN A 152 -13.58 -0.08 -15.18
N GLY A 153 -13.19 -0.79 -16.23
CA GLY A 153 -14.11 -1.11 -17.33
C GLY A 153 -15.35 -1.88 -16.83
N LYS A 154 -15.14 -2.89 -15.98
CA LYS A 154 -16.24 -3.69 -15.42
C LYS A 154 -17.17 -2.88 -14.52
N ARG A 155 -16.64 -1.88 -13.79
CA ARG A 155 -17.48 -0.95 -12.99
C ARG A 155 -18.42 -0.14 -13.88
N LEU A 156 -17.97 0.31 -15.04
CA LEU A 156 -18.82 1.01 -16.02
C LEU A 156 -19.88 0.08 -16.64
N ASP A 157 -19.53 -1.16 -16.97
CA ASP A 157 -20.50 -2.18 -17.42
C ASP A 157 -21.58 -2.38 -16.36
N LEU A 158 -21.20 -2.61 -15.10
CA LEU A 158 -22.14 -2.79 -14.00
C LEU A 158 -22.99 -1.55 -13.77
N MET A 159 -22.45 -0.35 -13.90
CA MET A 159 -23.20 0.90 -13.82
C MET A 159 -24.29 0.94 -14.91
N LYS A 160 -23.96 0.53 -16.13
CA LYS A 160 -24.90 0.47 -17.26
C LYS A 160 -25.96 -0.61 -17.09
N GLU A 161 -25.60 -1.75 -16.50
CA GLU A 161 -26.54 -2.81 -16.15
C GLU A 161 -27.55 -2.36 -15.07
N LEU A 162 -27.05 -1.70 -14.01
CA LEU A 162 -27.88 -1.21 -12.90
C LEU A 162 -28.79 -0.04 -13.31
N VAL A 163 -28.30 0.83 -14.18
CA VAL A 163 -29.02 2.02 -14.65
C VAL A 163 -28.94 2.07 -16.17
N PRO A 164 -29.78 1.33 -16.90
CA PRO A 164 -29.73 1.22 -18.39
C PRO A 164 -29.81 2.57 -19.11
N THR A 165 -30.44 3.57 -18.48
CA THR A 165 -30.59 4.92 -19.03
C THR A 165 -29.42 5.84 -18.75
N VAL A 166 -28.40 5.38 -17.97
CA VAL A 166 -27.23 6.19 -17.66
C VAL A 166 -26.47 6.58 -18.91
N SER A 167 -26.20 7.86 -19.05
CA SER A 167 -25.47 8.43 -20.18
C SER A 167 -24.36 9.41 -19.73
N ARG A 168 -24.33 9.81 -18.46
CA ARG A 168 -23.33 10.70 -17.89
C ARG A 168 -22.81 10.11 -16.57
N VAL A 169 -21.55 9.74 -16.56
CA VAL A 169 -20.88 9.16 -15.39
C VAL A 169 -19.65 10.00 -15.04
N THR A 170 -19.42 10.22 -13.76
CA THR A 170 -18.19 10.82 -13.28
C THR A 170 -17.21 9.72 -12.88
N LEU A 171 -15.98 9.78 -13.42
CA LEU A 171 -14.83 9.05 -12.95
C LEU A 171 -14.07 9.92 -11.95
N LEU A 172 -14.06 9.52 -10.69
CA LEU A 172 -13.35 10.23 -9.61
C LEU A 172 -12.02 9.53 -9.34
N THR A 173 -10.91 10.25 -9.49
CA THR A 173 -9.55 9.71 -9.38
C THR A 173 -8.65 10.57 -8.51
N ASN A 174 -7.49 10.01 -8.16
CA ASN A 174 -6.41 10.75 -7.53
C ASN A 174 -5.18 10.73 -8.47
N PRO A 175 -4.73 11.88 -9.00
CA PRO A 175 -3.61 11.94 -9.95
C PRO A 175 -2.25 11.58 -9.33
N ILE A 176 -2.15 11.51 -7.99
CA ILE A 176 -0.94 11.02 -7.30
C ILE A 176 -0.83 9.49 -7.42
N HIS A 177 -1.93 8.79 -7.72
CA HIS A 177 -1.95 7.34 -7.90
C HIS A 177 -1.09 6.93 -9.10
N PRO A 178 -0.13 5.98 -8.94
CA PRO A 178 0.82 5.64 -10.00
C PRO A 178 0.22 5.07 -11.30
N GLY A 179 -0.95 4.45 -11.22
CA GLY A 179 -1.64 3.83 -12.37
C GLY A 179 -2.78 4.66 -12.95
N GLU A 180 -3.02 5.86 -12.44
CA GLU A 180 -4.19 6.66 -12.74
C GLU A 180 -4.43 6.87 -14.23
N HIS A 181 -3.40 7.18 -15.00
CA HIS A 181 -3.52 7.40 -16.45
C HIS A 181 -4.05 6.17 -17.20
N LEU A 182 -3.64 4.96 -16.82
CA LEU A 182 -4.14 3.71 -17.42
C LEU A 182 -5.60 3.45 -17.03
N GLU A 183 -5.94 3.77 -15.79
CA GLU A 183 -7.31 3.65 -15.28
C GLU A 183 -8.27 4.59 -16.01
N VAL A 184 -7.82 5.82 -16.28
CA VAL A 184 -8.56 6.81 -17.06
C VAL A 184 -8.71 6.37 -18.52
N GLU A 185 -7.62 5.94 -19.15
CA GLU A 185 -7.61 5.49 -20.54
C GLU A 185 -8.57 4.30 -20.75
N GLU A 186 -8.49 3.28 -19.91
CA GLU A 186 -9.37 2.13 -19.98
C GLU A 186 -10.85 2.51 -19.72
N SER A 187 -11.09 3.35 -18.71
CA SER A 187 -12.44 3.85 -18.41
C SER A 187 -13.03 4.64 -19.59
N GLN A 188 -12.24 5.47 -20.25
CA GLN A 188 -12.68 6.23 -21.42
C GLN A 188 -12.99 5.32 -22.60
N ARG A 189 -12.18 4.29 -22.84
CA ARG A 189 -12.39 3.29 -23.88
C ARG A 189 -13.75 2.57 -23.70
N VAL A 190 -13.99 2.08 -22.48
CA VAL A 190 -15.24 1.36 -22.16
C VAL A 190 -16.44 2.30 -22.18
N ALA A 191 -16.35 3.49 -21.60
CA ALA A 191 -17.42 4.48 -21.62
C ALA A 191 -17.87 4.81 -23.05
N THR A 192 -16.92 4.96 -23.98
CA THR A 192 -17.20 5.20 -25.40
C THR A 192 -18.00 4.04 -26.01
N ALA A 193 -17.60 2.79 -25.74
CA ALA A 193 -18.30 1.60 -26.24
C ALA A 193 -19.72 1.47 -25.68
N LEU A 194 -19.96 1.95 -24.44
CA LEU A 194 -21.29 1.92 -23.78
C LEU A 194 -22.17 3.12 -24.09
N GLY A 195 -21.69 4.09 -24.87
CA GLY A 195 -22.39 5.35 -25.13
C GLY A 195 -22.54 6.24 -23.88
N ILE A 196 -21.57 6.17 -22.97
CA ILE A 196 -21.49 6.97 -21.75
C ILE A 196 -20.55 8.16 -21.97
N SER A 197 -21.05 9.38 -21.68
CA SER A 197 -20.22 10.55 -21.55
C SER A 197 -19.53 10.53 -20.19
N LEU A 198 -18.21 10.37 -20.19
CA LEU A 198 -17.40 10.31 -18.98
C LEU A 198 -16.87 11.69 -18.58
N GLN A 199 -17.29 12.17 -17.41
CA GLN A 199 -16.69 13.35 -16.78
C GLN A 199 -15.51 12.86 -15.91
N TYR A 200 -14.35 13.43 -16.12
CA TYR A 200 -13.15 13.11 -15.36
C TYR A 200 -12.88 14.18 -14.31
N LEU A 201 -12.89 13.78 -13.03
CA LEU A 201 -12.59 14.67 -11.89
C LEU A 201 -11.46 14.10 -11.05
N GLN A 202 -10.49 14.95 -10.79
CA GLN A 202 -9.33 14.65 -9.95
C GLN A 202 -9.46 15.29 -8.57
N VAL A 203 -9.10 14.54 -7.54
CA VAL A 203 -9.00 15.01 -6.15
C VAL A 203 -7.64 14.63 -5.58
N ARG A 204 -6.91 15.60 -5.06
CA ARG A 204 -5.57 15.45 -4.44
C ARG A 204 -5.60 15.61 -2.94
N THR A 205 -6.63 16.30 -2.44
CA THR A 205 -6.79 16.65 -1.03
C THR A 205 -8.25 16.47 -0.60
N PRO A 206 -8.53 16.26 0.69
CA PRO A 206 -9.90 16.21 1.20
C PRO A 206 -10.73 17.46 0.88
N ALA A 207 -10.11 18.65 0.83
CA ALA A 207 -10.79 19.91 0.52
C ALA A 207 -11.30 19.98 -0.93
N GLU A 208 -10.65 19.27 -1.87
CA GLU A 208 -11.05 19.27 -3.28
C GLU A 208 -12.35 18.50 -3.54
N PHE A 209 -12.80 17.65 -2.59
CA PHE A 209 -14.07 16.93 -2.72
C PHE A 209 -15.28 17.87 -2.82
N ASP A 210 -15.28 19.00 -2.11
CA ASP A 210 -16.39 19.96 -2.20
C ASP A 210 -16.50 20.57 -3.59
N THR A 211 -15.38 20.81 -4.24
CA THR A 211 -15.33 21.28 -5.64
C THR A 211 -15.78 20.17 -6.60
N ALA A 212 -15.35 18.93 -6.37
CA ALA A 212 -15.77 17.80 -7.17
C ALA A 212 -17.29 17.54 -7.07
N PHE A 213 -17.88 17.62 -5.87
CA PHE A 213 -19.32 17.48 -5.66
C PHE A 213 -20.13 18.59 -6.35
N ARG A 214 -19.64 19.81 -6.35
CA ARG A 214 -20.27 20.90 -7.12
C ARG A 214 -20.22 20.63 -8.62
N ALA A 215 -19.07 20.23 -9.15
CA ALA A 215 -18.92 19.92 -10.57
C ALA A 215 -19.80 18.72 -11.00
N MET A 216 -19.95 17.69 -10.16
CA MET A 216 -20.88 16.57 -10.39
C MET A 216 -22.34 17.04 -10.44
N SER A 217 -22.73 17.97 -9.56
CA SER A 217 -24.08 18.53 -9.54
C SER A 217 -24.37 19.39 -10.77
N GLU A 218 -23.43 20.24 -11.17
CA GLU A 218 -23.55 21.12 -12.33
C GLU A 218 -23.63 20.33 -13.65
N SER A 219 -22.85 19.26 -13.78
CA SER A 219 -22.87 18.36 -14.95
C SER A 219 -24.07 17.43 -14.96
N LYS A 220 -24.87 17.39 -13.89
CA LYS A 220 -25.97 16.47 -13.70
C LYS A 220 -25.53 15.02 -13.88
N THR A 221 -24.44 14.63 -13.19
CA THR A 221 -23.94 13.27 -13.24
C THR A 221 -25.01 12.28 -12.80
N GLN A 222 -25.05 11.10 -13.43
CA GLN A 222 -26.07 10.08 -13.21
C GLN A 222 -25.49 8.82 -12.55
N GLY A 223 -24.15 8.76 -12.44
CA GLY A 223 -23.41 7.69 -11.78
C GLY A 223 -22.00 8.14 -11.44
N ILE A 224 -21.41 7.55 -10.42
CA ILE A 224 -20.04 7.82 -10.00
C ILE A 224 -19.28 6.51 -9.99
N VAL A 225 -18.15 6.46 -10.68
CA VAL A 225 -17.13 5.43 -10.54
C VAL A 225 -15.97 6.04 -9.78
N ALA A 226 -15.73 5.55 -8.58
CA ALA A 226 -14.65 5.98 -7.72
C ALA A 226 -13.48 5.00 -7.81
N VAL A 227 -12.34 5.46 -8.32
CA VAL A 227 -11.14 4.61 -8.47
C VAL A 227 -10.58 4.29 -7.08
N PRO A 228 -10.21 3.02 -6.80
CA PRO A 228 -9.65 2.64 -5.51
C PRO A 228 -8.35 3.39 -5.21
N ASP A 229 -8.42 4.33 -4.28
CA ASP A 229 -7.30 5.14 -3.79
C ASP A 229 -7.47 5.43 -2.30
N ASN A 230 -6.36 5.61 -1.59
CA ASN A 230 -6.38 5.86 -0.15
C ASN A 230 -7.15 7.13 0.25
N LEU A 231 -7.03 8.20 -0.54
CA LEU A 231 -7.75 9.44 -0.29
C LEU A 231 -9.26 9.28 -0.54
N ILE A 232 -9.63 8.63 -1.65
CA ILE A 232 -11.04 8.38 -1.98
C ILE A 232 -11.67 7.46 -0.94
N MET A 233 -10.95 6.42 -0.49
CA MET A 233 -11.41 5.54 0.57
C MET A 233 -11.58 6.28 1.90
N LEU A 234 -10.72 7.22 2.23
CA LEU A 234 -10.84 8.06 3.41
C LEU A 234 -12.11 8.91 3.38
N GLU A 235 -12.42 9.49 2.22
CA GLU A 235 -13.58 10.38 2.01
C GLU A 235 -14.86 9.63 1.61
N ARG A 236 -14.86 8.29 1.68
CA ARG A 236 -15.99 7.44 1.25
C ARG A 236 -17.33 7.77 1.93
N ALA A 237 -17.29 8.17 3.20
CA ALA A 237 -18.51 8.55 3.92
C ALA A 237 -19.13 9.81 3.33
N ARG A 238 -18.32 10.84 3.04
CA ARG A 238 -18.77 12.08 2.39
C ARG A 238 -19.27 11.83 0.97
N LEU A 239 -18.55 10.97 0.22
CA LEU A 239 -18.96 10.58 -1.13
C LEU A 239 -20.30 9.83 -1.10
N ALA A 240 -20.49 8.90 -0.16
CA ALA A 240 -21.74 8.15 -0.01
C ALA A 240 -22.90 9.04 0.42
N GLU A 241 -22.67 10.00 1.32
CA GLU A 241 -23.68 10.99 1.73
C GLU A 241 -24.12 11.86 0.55
N PHE A 242 -23.16 12.44 -0.18
CA PHE A 242 -23.43 13.22 -1.39
C PHE A 242 -24.24 12.41 -2.43
N ALA A 243 -23.83 11.19 -2.70
CA ALA A 243 -24.47 10.31 -3.67
C ALA A 243 -25.91 9.96 -3.24
N LYS A 244 -26.12 9.66 -1.95
CA LYS A 244 -27.45 9.42 -1.37
C LYS A 244 -28.36 10.64 -1.51
N ASP A 245 -27.88 11.82 -1.16
CA ASP A 245 -28.64 13.08 -1.22
C ASP A 245 -29.07 13.42 -2.64
N LYS A 246 -28.25 13.07 -3.62
CA LYS A 246 -28.54 13.27 -5.05
C LYS A 246 -29.21 12.08 -5.73
N SER A 247 -29.38 10.96 -5.02
CA SER A 247 -29.88 9.70 -5.58
C SER A 247 -29.05 9.22 -6.78
N ILE A 248 -27.71 9.31 -6.65
CA ILE A 248 -26.74 8.91 -7.66
C ILE A 248 -26.08 7.59 -7.23
N PRO A 249 -26.10 6.53 -8.05
CA PRO A 249 -25.36 5.31 -7.76
C PRO A 249 -23.85 5.53 -7.78
N VAL A 250 -23.13 4.86 -6.84
CA VAL A 250 -21.67 4.86 -6.75
C VAL A 250 -21.15 3.45 -6.83
N ILE A 251 -20.12 3.21 -7.63
CA ILE A 251 -19.38 1.95 -7.70
C ILE A 251 -17.89 2.27 -7.43
N SER A 252 -17.25 1.49 -6.54
CA SER A 252 -15.81 1.60 -6.23
C SER A 252 -15.12 0.23 -6.19
#